data_0d0749085b125a1a0584c178f98592fb
#
_entry.id   0d0749085b125a1a0584c178f98592fb
#
_cell.length_a   1.000
_cell.length_b   1.000
_cell.length_c   1.000
_cell.angle_alpha   90.00
_cell.angle_beta   90.00
_cell.angle_gamma   90.00
#
_symmetry.space_group_name_H-M   'P 1'
#
loop_
_entity.id
_entity.type
_entity.pdbx_description
1 polymer ?
#
loop_
_entity_poly.entity_id
_entity_poly.type
_entity_poly.pdbx_seq_one_letter_code
_entity_poly.pdbx_strand_id
1 'polypeptide(L)'
;MPNTFTGVGILWGFPSTPTATTLTGLGVLSQIQSLDLNVKAQKDQIKDGVNNTSAVVFSDHEQNVKIDFIPTSSTNTGNFTISSLPAIGATVALTDASFSVISATFMVDDVTISRGNTKAAMATISLSRYLNNTVP
;
A
#
# COMPACT_ATOMS: atom_id res chain seq x y z
N MET A 1 -15.70 -0.10 17.53
CA MET A 1 -15.43 0.34 18.92
C MET A 1 -13.98 0.77 19.03
N PRO A 2 -13.71 2.01 19.32
CA PRO A 2 -12.31 2.44 19.50
C PRO A 2 -11.71 1.78 20.75
N ASN A 3 -10.45 1.45 20.66
CA ASN A 3 -9.70 0.94 21.79
C ASN A 3 -9.26 2.09 22.70
N THR A 4 -9.23 1.84 23.98
CA THR A 4 -8.75 2.80 24.98
C THR A 4 -7.36 2.40 25.44
N PHE A 5 -6.42 3.34 25.37
CA PHE A 5 -5.05 3.12 25.78
C PHE A 5 -4.71 3.96 26.99
N THR A 6 -3.92 3.37 27.91
CA THR A 6 -3.41 4.06 29.08
C THR A 6 -1.89 3.99 29.04
N GLY A 7 -1.23 5.11 29.29
CA GLY A 7 0.23 5.17 29.28
C GLY A 7 0.78 5.63 27.94
N VAL A 8 1.74 4.88 27.38
CA VAL A 8 2.40 5.24 26.13
C VAL A 8 1.42 5.11 24.97
N GLY A 9 1.36 6.12 24.09
CA GLY A 9 0.53 6.08 22.89
C GLY A 9 1.06 5.05 21.89
N ILE A 10 0.18 4.19 21.41
CA ILE A 10 0.52 3.14 20.44
C ILE A 10 -0.42 3.28 19.25
N LEU A 11 0.14 3.20 18.04
CA LEU A 11 -0.66 3.12 16.84
C LEU A 11 -1.30 1.74 16.77
N TRP A 12 -2.62 1.70 16.82
CA TRP A 12 -3.39 0.47 16.83
C TRP A 12 -4.32 0.42 15.64
N GLY A 13 -4.13 -0.59 14.78
CA GLY A 13 -5.00 -0.81 13.64
C GLY A 13 -5.06 0.40 12.70
N PHE A 14 -6.25 0.76 12.33
CA PHE A 14 -6.51 1.89 11.44
C PHE A 14 -7.35 2.94 12.17
N PRO A 15 -6.70 3.90 12.89
CA PRO A 15 -7.46 4.98 13.54
C PRO A 15 -8.29 5.78 12.55
N SER A 16 -7.82 5.91 11.32
CA SER A 16 -8.62 6.41 10.20
C SER A 16 -8.43 5.46 9.02
N THR A 17 -9.48 5.28 8.22
CA THR A 17 -9.40 4.39 7.06
C THR A 17 -8.64 5.08 5.94
N PRO A 18 -7.59 4.43 5.38
CA PRO A 18 -6.93 4.96 4.20
C PRO A 18 -7.90 5.05 3.03
N THR A 19 -7.72 6.06 2.20
CA THR A 19 -8.51 6.23 0.99
C THR A 19 -7.59 6.18 -0.23
N ALA A 20 -8.14 5.72 -1.35
CA ALA A 20 -7.43 5.66 -2.61
C ALA A 20 -8.36 6.12 -3.72
N THR A 21 -7.78 6.56 -4.84
CA THR A 21 -8.58 6.75 -6.04
C THR A 21 -9.26 5.43 -6.39
N THR A 22 -10.39 5.51 -7.07
CA THR A 22 -11.18 4.32 -7.38
C THR A 22 -10.30 3.24 -8.00
N LEU A 23 -10.28 2.10 -7.34
CA LEU A 23 -9.60 0.92 -7.84
C LEU A 23 -10.54 0.23 -8.81
N THR A 24 -10.26 0.33 -10.09
CA THR A 24 -11.16 -0.14 -11.15
C THR A 24 -11.62 -1.57 -10.90
N GLY A 25 -12.92 -1.73 -10.71
CA GLY A 25 -13.52 -3.03 -10.47
C GLY A 25 -13.45 -3.57 -9.05
N LEU A 26 -12.64 -2.98 -8.17
CA LEU A 26 -12.44 -3.50 -6.81
C LEU A 26 -13.18 -2.72 -5.73
N GLY A 27 -13.72 -1.55 -6.04
CA GLY A 27 -14.43 -0.73 -5.06
C GLY A 27 -13.49 0.17 -4.27
N VAL A 28 -13.78 0.34 -2.98
CA VAL A 28 -13.04 1.26 -2.11
C VAL A 28 -12.39 0.50 -0.97
N LEU A 29 -11.46 1.15 -0.28
CA LEU A 29 -10.70 0.51 0.80
C LEU A 29 -11.44 0.49 2.14
N SER A 30 -12.78 0.50 2.14
CA SER A 30 -13.55 0.58 3.37
C SER A 30 -13.41 -0.66 4.27
N GLN A 31 -13.04 -1.80 3.70
CA GLN A 31 -12.86 -3.05 4.43
C GLN A 31 -11.41 -3.50 4.37
N ILE A 32 -10.51 -2.60 4.69
CA ILE A 32 -9.08 -2.89 4.69
C ILE A 32 -8.74 -3.83 5.85
N GLN A 33 -7.91 -4.84 5.57
CA GLN A 33 -7.50 -5.82 6.57
C GLN A 33 -6.07 -5.60 7.03
N SER A 34 -5.18 -5.20 6.14
CA SER A 34 -3.80 -4.92 6.48
C SER A 34 -3.18 -3.99 5.46
N LEU A 35 -2.17 -3.25 5.90
CA LEU A 35 -1.39 -2.37 5.05
C LEU A 35 0.05 -2.43 5.50
N ASP A 36 0.95 -2.77 4.59
CA ASP A 36 2.37 -2.85 4.85
C ASP A 36 3.11 -1.82 3.99
N LEU A 37 3.97 -1.05 4.61
CA LEU A 37 4.81 -0.09 3.92
C LEU A 37 6.27 -0.53 4.07
N ASN A 38 6.97 -0.61 2.96
CA ASN A 38 8.39 -0.89 2.93
C ASN A 38 9.11 0.20 2.15
N VAL A 39 10.15 0.74 2.74
CA VAL A 39 10.99 1.77 2.10
C VAL A 39 12.39 1.18 1.97
N LYS A 40 12.92 1.19 0.77
CA LYS A 40 14.25 0.63 0.53
C LYS A 40 15.01 1.46 -0.49
N ALA A 41 16.32 1.26 -0.53
CA ALA A 41 17.20 1.88 -1.50
C ALA A 41 18.33 0.93 -1.80
N GLN A 42 18.91 1.07 -2.99
CA GLN A 42 20.14 0.36 -3.31
C GLN A 42 21.30 1.03 -2.58
N LYS A 43 22.13 0.20 -1.95
CA LYS A 43 23.26 0.68 -1.16
C LYS A 43 24.55 0.24 -1.82
N ASP A 44 25.42 1.19 -2.10
CA ASP A 44 26.76 0.92 -2.62
C ASP A 44 27.80 1.43 -1.65
N GLN A 45 28.77 0.58 -1.35
CA GLN A 45 29.90 0.91 -0.48
C GLN A 45 31.14 1.17 -1.34
N ILE A 46 31.82 2.28 -1.05
CA ILE A 46 33.07 2.63 -1.71
C ILE A 46 34.17 2.36 -0.70
N LYS A 47 35.14 1.51 -1.08
CA LYS A 47 36.23 1.11 -0.22
C LYS A 47 37.51 1.88 -0.59
N ASP A 48 38.32 2.17 0.41
CA ASP A 48 39.61 2.79 0.21
C ASP A 48 40.69 1.73 -0.11
N GLY A 49 41.94 2.17 -0.23
CA GLY A 49 43.05 1.32 -0.59
C GLY A 49 43.44 0.26 0.44
N VAL A 50 42.95 0.40 1.67
CA VAL A 50 43.17 -0.59 2.74
C VAL A 50 41.90 -1.40 3.06
N ASN A 51 40.95 -1.38 2.14
CA ASN A 51 39.70 -2.16 2.22
C ASN A 51 38.74 -1.71 3.33
N ASN A 52 38.86 -0.47 3.79
CA ASN A 52 37.88 0.13 4.70
C ASN A 52 36.81 0.87 3.90
N THR A 53 35.58 0.86 4.41
CA THR A 53 34.49 1.62 3.77
C THR A 53 34.73 3.10 3.97
N SER A 54 34.98 3.83 2.88
CA SER A 54 35.23 5.27 2.93
C SER A 54 33.97 6.08 2.64
N ALA A 55 33.00 5.50 1.93
CA ALA A 55 31.74 6.16 1.61
C ALA A 55 30.64 5.12 1.38
N VAL A 56 29.39 5.54 1.60
CA VAL A 56 28.21 4.74 1.31
C VAL A 56 27.26 5.59 0.48
N VAL A 57 26.82 5.05 -0.64
CA VAL A 57 25.91 5.72 -1.57
C VAL A 57 24.60 4.96 -1.60
N PHE A 58 23.50 5.68 -1.39
CA PHE A 58 22.16 5.13 -1.53
C PHE A 58 21.54 5.66 -2.81
N SER A 59 20.99 4.76 -3.60
CA SER A 59 20.34 5.11 -4.87
C SER A 59 19.05 4.32 -5.03
N ASP A 60 18.26 4.69 -6.04
CA ASP A 60 17.02 3.99 -6.37
C ASP A 60 16.08 3.87 -5.17
N HIS A 61 15.82 5.02 -4.50
CA HIS A 61 14.89 5.06 -3.38
C HIS A 61 13.50 4.65 -3.83
N GLU A 62 12.92 3.67 -3.14
CA GLU A 62 11.66 3.06 -3.52
C GLU A 62 10.78 2.88 -2.29
N GLN A 63 9.48 3.14 -2.46
CA GLN A 63 8.47 2.82 -1.46
C GLN A 63 7.55 1.77 -2.05
N ASN A 64 7.30 0.71 -1.29
CA ASN A 64 6.38 -0.35 -1.68
C ASN A 64 5.27 -0.44 -0.63
N VAL A 65 4.04 -0.45 -1.10
CA VAL A 65 2.87 -0.60 -0.23
C VAL A 65 2.11 -1.84 -0.66
N LYS A 66 1.78 -2.69 0.29
CA LYS A 66 0.94 -3.86 0.06
C LYS A 66 -0.31 -3.72 0.89
N ILE A 67 -1.46 -3.81 0.26
CA ILE A 67 -2.75 -3.64 0.91
C ILE A 67 -3.60 -4.87 0.70
N ASP A 68 -4.09 -5.45 1.79
CA ASP A 68 -5.08 -6.52 1.76
C ASP A 68 -6.42 -5.94 2.19
N PHE A 69 -7.43 -6.13 1.37
CA PHE A 69 -8.76 -5.61 1.68
C PHE A 69 -9.83 -6.52 1.07
N ILE A 70 -11.04 -6.37 1.58
CA ILE A 70 -12.21 -7.08 1.05
C ILE A 70 -12.87 -6.14 0.04
N PRO A 71 -12.97 -6.53 -1.26
CA PRO A 71 -13.62 -5.69 -2.25
C PRO A 71 -15.07 -5.38 -1.85
N THR A 72 -15.44 -4.12 -1.96
CA THR A 72 -16.78 -3.67 -1.61
C THR A 72 -17.38 -2.83 -2.72
N SER A 73 -18.72 -2.82 -2.75
CA SER A 73 -19.47 -1.95 -3.64
C SER A 73 -20.09 -0.81 -2.85
N SER A 74 -20.23 0.35 -3.48
CA SER A 74 -20.93 1.47 -2.87
C SER A 74 -22.45 1.23 -2.76
N THR A 75 -22.95 0.24 -3.48
CA THR A 75 -24.36 -0.13 -3.41
C THR A 75 -24.49 -1.46 -2.68
N ASN A 76 -25.37 -1.49 -1.68
CA ASN A 76 -25.59 -2.71 -0.90
C ASN A 76 -26.73 -3.51 -1.53
N THR A 77 -26.46 -4.12 -2.68
CA THR A 77 -27.48 -4.82 -3.46
C THR A 77 -27.42 -6.35 -3.32
N GLY A 78 -26.56 -6.84 -2.45
CA GLY A 78 -26.45 -8.29 -2.18
C GLY A 78 -25.47 -9.02 -3.08
N ASN A 79 -25.40 -8.70 -4.36
CA ASN A 79 -24.45 -9.32 -5.27
C ASN A 79 -23.50 -8.29 -5.83
N PHE A 80 -22.21 -8.52 -5.59
CA PHE A 80 -21.16 -7.67 -6.10
C PHE A 80 -20.36 -8.45 -7.15
N THR A 81 -20.27 -7.89 -8.35
CA THR A 81 -19.54 -8.51 -9.45
C THR A 81 -18.26 -7.74 -9.72
N ILE A 82 -17.13 -8.43 -9.68
CA ILE A 82 -15.86 -7.84 -10.10
C ILE A 82 -15.73 -8.08 -11.59
N SER A 83 -15.90 -7.03 -12.37
CA SER A 83 -15.88 -7.11 -13.84
C SER A 83 -14.55 -6.70 -14.44
N SER A 84 -13.70 -6.02 -13.68
CA SER A 84 -12.40 -5.55 -14.17
C SER A 84 -11.44 -5.39 -12.99
N LEU A 85 -10.15 -5.37 -13.29
CA LEU A 85 -9.09 -5.16 -12.30
C LEU A 85 -8.31 -3.91 -12.67
N PRO A 86 -7.65 -3.26 -11.69
CA PRO A 86 -6.74 -2.15 -12.00
C PRO A 86 -5.67 -2.62 -12.98
N ALA A 87 -5.35 -1.77 -13.94
CA ALA A 87 -4.30 -2.09 -14.91
C ALA A 87 -2.93 -1.97 -14.25
N ILE A 88 -2.04 -2.91 -14.57
CA ILE A 88 -0.65 -2.83 -14.13
C ILE A 88 -0.03 -1.56 -14.71
N GLY A 89 0.64 -0.79 -13.87
CA GLY A 89 1.22 0.50 -14.26
C GLY A 89 0.28 1.68 -14.11
N ALA A 90 -1.01 1.44 -13.81
CA ALA A 90 -1.95 2.52 -13.52
C ALA A 90 -1.58 3.22 -12.22
N THR A 91 -2.00 4.46 -12.06
CA THR A 91 -1.68 5.25 -10.87
C THR A 91 -2.84 5.23 -9.88
N VAL A 92 -2.50 5.17 -8.60
CA VAL A 92 -3.45 5.22 -7.50
C VAL A 92 -2.94 6.25 -6.51
N ALA A 93 -3.76 7.26 -6.22
CA ALA A 93 -3.44 8.24 -5.18
C ALA A 93 -3.94 7.71 -3.84
N LEU A 94 -3.04 7.56 -2.90
CA LEU A 94 -3.32 7.02 -1.58
C LEU A 94 -3.27 8.13 -0.55
N THR A 95 -4.20 8.14 0.39
CA THR A 95 -4.26 9.14 1.45
C THR A 95 -4.61 8.45 2.77
N ASP A 96 -3.83 8.74 3.81
CA ASP A 96 -4.09 8.24 5.15
C ASP A 96 -3.83 9.34 6.15
N ALA A 97 -4.87 9.78 6.84
CA ALA A 97 -4.78 10.88 7.80
C ALA A 97 -3.95 10.51 9.04
N SER A 98 -3.97 9.24 9.44
CA SER A 98 -3.23 8.77 10.62
C SER A 98 -1.80 8.36 10.31
N PHE A 99 -1.46 8.19 9.04
CA PHE A 99 -0.13 7.74 8.63
C PHE A 99 0.26 8.43 7.32
N SER A 100 0.57 9.72 7.42
CA SER A 100 0.73 10.59 6.26
C SER A 100 1.92 10.23 5.36
N VAL A 101 2.87 9.42 5.85
CA VAL A 101 4.02 9.02 5.02
C VAL A 101 3.61 8.21 3.79
N ILE A 102 2.42 7.59 3.81
CA ILE A 102 1.93 6.86 2.64
C ILE A 102 1.01 7.69 1.75
N SER A 103 0.78 8.97 2.09
CA SER A 103 -0.08 9.84 1.28
C SER A 103 0.67 10.31 0.05
N ALA A 104 0.55 9.55 -1.03
CA ALA A 104 1.28 9.79 -2.28
C ALA A 104 0.58 9.06 -3.43
N THR A 105 1.09 9.28 -4.64
CA THR A 105 0.62 8.59 -5.83
C THR A 105 1.56 7.43 -6.13
N PHE A 106 1.01 6.25 -6.25
CA PHE A 106 1.74 5.01 -6.49
C PHE A 106 1.35 4.40 -7.83
N MET A 107 2.20 3.51 -8.33
CA MET A 107 1.87 2.69 -9.50
C MET A 107 1.45 1.30 -9.05
N VAL A 108 0.50 0.71 -9.78
CA VAL A 108 0.05 -0.65 -9.52
C VAL A 108 1.06 -1.64 -10.09
N ASP A 109 1.64 -2.47 -9.22
CA ASP A 109 2.60 -3.51 -9.65
C ASP A 109 1.93 -4.85 -9.79
N ASP A 110 0.97 -5.18 -8.90
CA ASP A 110 0.39 -6.50 -8.85
C ASP A 110 -1.00 -6.43 -8.21
N VAL A 111 -1.90 -7.26 -8.70
CA VAL A 111 -3.26 -7.39 -8.13
C VAL A 111 -3.57 -8.87 -8.04
N THR A 112 -3.97 -9.32 -6.86
CA THR A 112 -4.36 -10.70 -6.62
C THR A 112 -5.73 -10.73 -5.97
N ILE A 113 -6.62 -11.60 -6.46
CA ILE A 113 -7.91 -11.82 -5.83
C ILE A 113 -8.00 -13.28 -5.43
N SER A 114 -8.32 -13.51 -4.16
CA SER A 114 -8.47 -14.83 -3.61
C SER A 114 -9.93 -15.04 -3.20
N ARG A 115 -10.51 -16.15 -3.59
CA ARG A 115 -11.89 -16.50 -3.25
C ARG A 115 -11.93 -17.90 -2.65
N GLY A 116 -12.79 -18.05 -1.67
CA GLY A 116 -13.04 -19.34 -1.05
C GLY A 116 -14.53 -19.60 -0.95
N ASN A 117 -14.90 -20.88 -0.86
CA ASN A 117 -16.30 -21.28 -0.85
C ASN A 117 -17.06 -20.78 0.39
N THR A 118 -16.37 -20.57 1.49
CA THR A 118 -16.99 -20.25 2.79
C THR A 118 -16.49 -18.92 3.37
N LYS A 119 -15.82 -18.08 2.58
CA LYS A 119 -15.26 -16.82 3.08
C LYS A 119 -15.43 -15.72 2.03
N ALA A 120 -15.33 -14.48 2.48
CA ALA A 120 -15.36 -13.33 1.61
C ALA A 120 -14.16 -13.32 0.67
N ALA A 121 -14.34 -12.78 -0.52
CA ALA A 121 -13.22 -12.57 -1.43
C ALA A 121 -12.25 -11.57 -0.82
N MET A 122 -10.95 -11.80 -1.03
CA MET A 122 -9.88 -10.94 -0.53
C MET A 122 -9.07 -10.44 -1.71
N ALA A 123 -8.85 -9.14 -1.78
CA ALA A 123 -7.98 -8.55 -2.78
C ALA A 123 -6.68 -8.10 -2.15
N THR A 124 -5.58 -8.37 -2.82
CA THR A 124 -4.26 -7.89 -2.45
C THR A 124 -3.73 -7.04 -3.59
N ILE A 125 -3.34 -5.82 -3.30
CA ILE A 125 -2.76 -4.93 -4.29
C ILE A 125 -1.38 -4.51 -3.83
N SER A 126 -0.41 -4.56 -4.74
CA SER A 126 0.95 -4.11 -4.48
C SER A 126 1.21 -2.85 -5.28
N LEU A 127 1.66 -1.82 -4.59
CA LEU A 127 1.91 -0.50 -5.15
C LEU A 127 3.37 -0.13 -4.94
N SER A 128 3.93 0.63 -5.86
CA SER A 128 5.30 1.11 -5.72
C SER A 128 5.43 2.55 -6.17
N ARG A 129 6.44 3.22 -5.65
CA ARG A 129 6.78 4.58 -6.01
C ARG A 129 8.29 4.77 -5.88
N TYR A 130 8.89 5.39 -6.88
CA TYR A 130 10.31 5.75 -6.85
C TYR A 130 10.43 7.21 -6.47
N LEU A 131 11.15 7.50 -5.39
CA LEU A 131 11.23 8.86 -4.85
C LEU A 131 11.99 9.82 -5.76
N ASN A 132 12.79 9.28 -6.67
CA ASN A 132 13.56 10.08 -7.63
C ASN A 132 12.80 10.37 -8.92
N ASN A 133 11.61 9.78 -9.09
CA ASN A 133 10.81 9.92 -10.30
C ASN A 133 9.47 10.53 -9.96
N THR A 134 8.94 11.30 -10.90
CA THR A 134 7.57 11.81 -10.78
C THR A 134 6.61 10.77 -11.35
N VAL A 135 5.62 10.38 -10.57
CA VAL A 135 4.56 9.48 -11.01
C VAL A 135 3.46 10.32 -11.65
N PRO A 136 3.13 10.06 -12.93
CA PRO A 136 2.10 10.83 -13.62
C PRO A 136 0.68 10.66 -13.06
#